data_632520292a37f69c72dce31991940119
#
_entry.id   632520292a37f69c72dce31991940119
#
_cell.length_a   1.000
_cell.length_b   1.000
_cell.length_c   1.000
_cell.angle_alpha   90.00
_cell.angle_beta   90.00
_cell.angle_gamma   90.00
#
_symmetry.space_group_name_H-M   'P 1'
#
loop_
_entity.id
_entity.type
_entity.pdbx_description
1 polymer ?
#
loop_
_entity_poly.entity_id
_entity_poly.type
_entity_poly.pdbx_seq_one_letter_code
_entity_poly.pdbx_strand_id
1 'polypeptide(L)'
;MVARMTFCQRNIKKTFPRPVRLWVRLIIIIIWCDGVKIPLTVNENKSYVLVETAKFESVRKSAVNIRRGNTRTIDNYAALGIRSSKEFRMQKSLTSFTLDNAQQKSINPQDVVYEAPYFKTSDGADLGITNVFSVQLTGEQDLAKLQKIAEEYNLEILGENEFDPSIYYLSCTKESKGNALEMANFMYESGAFEYATPEFIVESMPDAAPNDTYFSYQWNLKNVSYPGIDINYVNARNAFAFPYINDIIVAVVDNGVYNNHDDLHLYNVSYNAHTGGIPSGLYGDHGTKVAGVIGATANNGKGIAGVASGVKIMPISICYTDNELGIAASTTTNFANAIRFAANNGARVINNSWSFDTSSPISEINNAITYAHGKGCIVVFSSGNKGSAVSQPAAGAPSATLVVGAIDRNGYKSDFSGYGSSLDVVAPGREIWTTDVTGGYTCVSGTSFAAPHVSGIVALIWATDPDLSVWRVRNIIEQTTRKIGGNTYGVDPLRLNGLWNQFVGYGLVNAYAAVSAVSGSAPTADFASDTDEPVLHDIECRVLKNGLSTSSGVHLALIPQGYSY
;
A
#
# COMPACT_ATOMS: atom_id res chain seq x y z
N MET A 1 28.11 5.14 -26.36
CA MET A 1 28.39 3.70 -26.51
C MET A 1 27.03 3.01 -26.53
N VAL A 2 26.51 2.77 -27.74
CA VAL A 2 25.13 2.29 -27.96
C VAL A 2 25.20 0.77 -28.06
N ALA A 3 24.57 0.06 -27.12
CA ALA A 3 24.41 -1.39 -27.21
C ALA A 3 23.07 -1.71 -27.88
N ARG A 4 23.13 -2.16 -29.13
CA ARG A 4 22.01 -2.76 -29.84
C ARG A 4 21.71 -4.14 -29.25
N MET A 5 20.52 -4.37 -28.74
CA MET A 5 20.01 -5.72 -28.49
C MET A 5 19.20 -6.19 -29.70
N THR A 6 19.73 -7.20 -30.37
CA THR A 6 19.13 -7.86 -31.53
C THR A 6 18.22 -8.98 -31.03
N PHE A 7 16.94 -8.94 -31.38
CA PHE A 7 16.01 -10.04 -31.18
C PHE A 7 16.34 -11.20 -32.14
N CYS A 8 16.68 -12.33 -31.60
CA CYS A 8 16.86 -13.57 -32.35
C CYS A 8 15.56 -14.40 -32.32
N GLN A 9 14.78 -14.36 -33.39
CA GLN A 9 13.69 -15.32 -33.61
C GLN A 9 14.31 -16.66 -34.05
N ARG A 10 14.17 -17.70 -33.24
CA ARG A 10 14.33 -19.09 -33.68
C ARG A 10 13.01 -19.83 -33.58
N ASN A 11 12.47 -20.18 -34.75
CA ASN A 11 11.41 -21.15 -34.92
C ASN A 11 11.85 -22.53 -34.39
N ILE A 12 11.13 -23.05 -33.42
CA ILE A 12 11.16 -24.49 -33.12
C ILE A 12 9.72 -25.00 -33.04
N LYS A 13 9.26 -25.63 -34.15
CA LYS A 13 8.14 -26.57 -34.12
C LYS A 13 8.62 -27.85 -33.46
N LYS A 14 8.08 -28.21 -32.31
CA LYS A 14 7.98 -29.61 -31.83
C LYS A 14 6.83 -29.75 -30.84
N THR A 15 5.90 -30.58 -31.18
CA THR A 15 4.81 -31.15 -30.39
C THR A 15 5.32 -31.91 -29.18
N PHE A 16 4.82 -31.58 -27.98
CA PHE A 16 4.88 -32.42 -26.79
C PHE A 16 3.62 -32.25 -25.92
N PRO A 17 3.15 -33.32 -25.27
CA PRO A 17 1.92 -33.31 -24.49
C PRO A 17 2.15 -32.67 -23.11
N ARG A 18 1.07 -32.10 -22.56
CA ARG A 18 1.04 -31.34 -21.30
C ARG A 18 1.63 -32.10 -20.11
N PRO A 19 2.30 -31.36 -19.17
CA PRO A 19 1.60 -30.77 -18.05
C PRO A 19 1.85 -29.24 -17.89
N VAL A 20 0.85 -28.58 -17.40
CA VAL A 20 0.80 -27.13 -17.16
C VAL A 20 1.80 -26.78 -16.05
N ARG A 21 2.91 -26.13 -16.39
CA ARG A 21 3.73 -25.38 -15.42
C ARG A 21 3.43 -23.90 -15.65
N LEU A 22 2.69 -23.31 -14.71
CA LEU A 22 2.53 -21.86 -14.61
C LEU A 22 3.92 -21.25 -14.34
N TRP A 23 4.50 -20.63 -15.35
CA TRP A 23 5.58 -19.67 -15.14
C TRP A 23 4.91 -18.31 -14.94
N VAL A 24 4.85 -17.82 -13.70
CA VAL A 24 4.55 -16.42 -13.43
C VAL A 24 5.72 -15.61 -13.96
N ARG A 25 5.60 -15.11 -15.19
CA ARG A 25 6.49 -14.06 -15.68
C ARG A 25 5.98 -12.76 -15.09
N LEU A 26 6.74 -12.17 -14.19
CA LEU A 26 6.58 -10.77 -13.82
C LEU A 26 6.87 -9.93 -15.08
N ILE A 27 5.84 -9.62 -15.86
CA ILE A 27 5.98 -8.72 -17.00
C ILE A 27 5.91 -7.32 -16.41
N ILE A 28 7.06 -6.70 -16.20
CA ILE A 28 7.11 -5.26 -15.90
C ILE A 28 6.82 -4.56 -17.23
N ILE A 29 5.64 -3.99 -17.35
CA ILE A 29 5.25 -3.14 -18.46
C ILE A 29 5.64 -1.72 -18.08
N ILE A 30 6.21 -0.99 -19.01
CA ILE A 30 6.73 0.37 -18.80
C ILE A 30 5.82 1.32 -19.57
N ILE A 31 5.45 2.42 -18.95
CA ILE A 31 4.91 3.59 -19.62
C ILE A 31 5.95 4.70 -19.61
N TRP A 32 6.04 5.46 -20.67
CA TRP A 32 6.78 6.71 -20.71
C TRP A 32 5.90 7.87 -20.29
N CYS A 33 6.34 8.66 -19.33
CA CYS A 33 5.69 9.89 -18.90
C CYS A 33 6.78 10.95 -18.70
N ASP A 34 6.74 12.01 -19.48
CA ASP A 34 7.71 13.12 -19.44
C ASP A 34 9.19 12.68 -19.44
N GLY A 35 9.53 11.72 -20.27
CA GLY A 35 10.89 11.17 -20.37
C GLY A 35 11.26 10.18 -19.25
N VAL A 36 10.34 9.87 -18.34
CA VAL A 36 10.56 8.93 -17.23
C VAL A 36 9.86 7.60 -17.51
N LYS A 37 10.57 6.49 -17.29
CA LYS A 37 9.99 5.14 -17.35
C LYS A 37 9.29 4.80 -16.05
N ILE A 38 7.97 4.64 -16.10
CA ILE A 38 7.15 4.24 -14.96
C ILE A 38 6.82 2.75 -15.11
N PRO A 39 7.25 1.89 -14.18
CA PRO A 39 6.90 0.48 -14.20
C PRO A 39 5.45 0.28 -13.78
N LEU A 40 4.72 -0.51 -14.55
CA LEU A 40 3.35 -0.94 -14.25
C LEU A 40 3.32 -2.45 -14.05
N THR A 41 2.52 -2.91 -13.08
CA THR A 41 2.27 -4.35 -12.85
C THR A 41 0.89 -4.69 -13.39
N VAL A 42 0.77 -5.77 -14.17
CA VAL A 42 -0.53 -6.22 -14.69
C VAL A 42 -1.44 -6.62 -13.53
N ASN A 43 -2.66 -6.08 -13.52
CA ASN A 43 -3.71 -6.54 -12.64
C ASN A 43 -4.47 -7.68 -13.32
N GLU A 44 -4.09 -8.93 -13.03
CA GLU A 44 -4.70 -10.11 -13.63
C GLU A 44 -6.19 -10.28 -13.30
N ASN A 45 -6.70 -9.53 -12.32
CA ASN A 45 -8.08 -9.64 -11.86
C ASN A 45 -9.05 -8.69 -12.58
N LYS A 46 -8.56 -7.80 -13.45
CA LYS A 46 -9.41 -6.82 -14.14
C LYS A 46 -9.01 -6.67 -15.61
N SER A 47 -10.01 -6.52 -16.49
CA SER A 47 -9.83 -6.15 -17.90
C SER A 47 -10.76 -5.00 -18.29
N TYR A 48 -10.29 -4.13 -19.17
CA TYR A 48 -11.13 -3.22 -19.94
C TYR A 48 -11.67 -3.96 -21.15
N VAL A 49 -12.97 -3.88 -21.39
CA VAL A 49 -13.63 -4.54 -22.52
C VAL A 49 -14.51 -3.55 -23.27
N LEU A 50 -14.41 -3.56 -24.60
CA LEU A 50 -15.21 -2.77 -25.51
C LEU A 50 -16.04 -3.68 -26.42
N VAL A 51 -17.34 -3.41 -26.50
CA VAL A 51 -18.29 -4.15 -27.34
C VAL A 51 -19.17 -3.20 -28.16
N GLU A 52 -19.81 -3.69 -29.24
CA GLU A 52 -20.89 -2.93 -29.87
C GLU A 52 -22.05 -2.77 -28.90
N THR A 53 -22.61 -1.54 -28.76
CA THR A 53 -23.69 -1.24 -27.83
C THR A 53 -24.91 -2.15 -28.04
N ALA A 54 -25.19 -2.50 -29.27
CA ALA A 54 -26.30 -3.42 -29.60
C ALA A 54 -26.10 -4.83 -29.00
N LYS A 55 -24.87 -5.25 -28.74
CA LYS A 55 -24.52 -6.56 -28.15
C LYS A 55 -24.33 -6.51 -26.64
N PHE A 56 -24.20 -5.32 -26.05
CA PHE A 56 -23.87 -5.14 -24.63
C PHE A 56 -24.85 -5.86 -23.69
N GLU A 57 -26.16 -5.78 -23.94
CA GLU A 57 -27.16 -6.43 -23.08
C GLU A 57 -27.05 -7.97 -23.11
N SER A 58 -26.67 -8.56 -24.25
CA SER A 58 -26.39 -9.99 -24.35
C SER A 58 -25.14 -10.38 -23.55
N VAL A 59 -24.09 -9.59 -23.70
CA VAL A 59 -22.83 -9.76 -22.94
C VAL A 59 -23.08 -9.60 -21.44
N ARG A 60 -23.84 -8.60 -21.03
CA ARG A 60 -24.20 -8.35 -19.63
C ARG A 60 -24.98 -9.49 -18.98
N LYS A 61 -25.84 -10.17 -19.74
CA LYS A 61 -26.59 -11.33 -19.24
C LYS A 61 -25.73 -12.57 -19.08
N SER A 62 -24.67 -12.72 -19.86
CA SER A 62 -23.73 -13.84 -19.79
C SER A 62 -22.60 -13.61 -18.77
N ALA A 63 -22.27 -12.36 -18.46
CA ALA A 63 -21.23 -11.98 -17.50
C ALA A 63 -21.86 -11.53 -16.16
N VAL A 64 -21.73 -12.34 -15.12
CA VAL A 64 -22.45 -12.19 -13.83
C VAL A 64 -22.02 -10.94 -13.03
N ASN A 65 -20.85 -10.30 -13.29
CA ASN A 65 -20.33 -9.19 -12.49
C ASN A 65 -19.71 -8.04 -13.30
N ILE A 66 -20.49 -7.47 -14.22
CA ILE A 66 -20.15 -6.14 -14.76
C ILE A 66 -20.44 -5.12 -13.66
N ARG A 67 -19.41 -4.43 -13.13
CA ARG A 67 -19.59 -3.36 -12.14
C ARG A 67 -20.44 -2.24 -12.73
N ARG A 68 -21.58 -1.95 -12.11
CA ARG A 68 -22.54 -0.95 -12.58
C ARG A 68 -21.98 0.48 -12.72
N GLY A 69 -20.84 0.80 -12.08
CA GLY A 69 -20.27 2.15 -12.09
C GLY A 69 -19.35 2.47 -13.28
N ASN A 70 -18.91 1.47 -14.04
CA ASN A 70 -17.85 1.63 -15.04
C ASN A 70 -18.31 1.27 -16.45
N THR A 71 -19.58 1.48 -16.75
CA THR A 71 -20.12 1.29 -18.10
C THR A 71 -20.25 2.66 -18.77
N ARG A 72 -19.59 2.85 -19.90
CA ARG A 72 -19.65 4.05 -20.71
C ARG A 72 -20.07 3.71 -22.14
N THR A 73 -21.12 4.36 -22.63
CA THR A 73 -21.50 4.30 -24.05
C THR A 73 -20.76 5.41 -24.80
N ILE A 74 -20.12 5.06 -25.90
CA ILE A 74 -19.37 5.96 -26.76
C ILE A 74 -20.14 6.04 -28.07
N ASP A 75 -20.93 7.09 -28.25
CA ASP A 75 -21.70 7.34 -29.47
C ASP A 75 -20.93 8.21 -30.46
N ASN A 76 -20.01 9.02 -29.97
CA ASN A 76 -19.08 9.82 -30.74
C ASN A 76 -17.85 10.19 -29.91
N TYR A 77 -16.77 10.56 -30.55
CA TYR A 77 -15.52 10.98 -29.91
C TYR A 77 -15.51 12.48 -29.54
N ALA A 78 -16.53 13.26 -29.90
CA ALA A 78 -16.60 14.69 -29.57
C ALA A 78 -16.59 14.93 -28.05
N ALA A 79 -17.15 14.00 -27.26
CA ALA A 79 -17.10 14.05 -25.80
C ALA A 79 -15.68 13.90 -25.22
N LEU A 80 -14.71 13.51 -26.01
CA LEU A 80 -13.28 13.44 -25.67
C LEU A 80 -12.51 14.68 -26.13
N GLY A 81 -13.19 15.73 -26.63
CA GLY A 81 -12.54 16.91 -27.22
C GLY A 81 -11.84 16.59 -28.55
N ILE A 82 -12.26 15.56 -29.27
CA ILE A 82 -11.71 15.17 -30.56
C ILE A 82 -12.53 15.79 -31.68
N ARG A 83 -11.90 16.67 -32.48
CA ARG A 83 -12.48 17.19 -33.69
C ARG A 83 -12.28 16.15 -34.81
N SER A 84 -13.32 15.33 -35.03
CA SER A 84 -13.28 14.36 -36.12
C SER A 84 -13.39 15.08 -37.47
N SER A 85 -12.56 14.67 -38.47
CA SER A 85 -12.79 15.03 -39.85
C SER A 85 -14.16 14.56 -40.33
N LYS A 86 -14.79 15.24 -41.30
CA LYS A 86 -16.14 14.91 -41.81
C LYS A 86 -16.33 13.46 -42.27
N GLU A 87 -15.25 12.73 -42.47
CA GLU A 87 -15.23 11.33 -42.92
C GLU A 87 -15.33 10.29 -41.78
N PHE A 88 -15.12 10.73 -40.54
CA PHE A 88 -15.07 9.82 -39.37
C PHE A 88 -16.34 9.92 -38.54
N ARG A 89 -17.42 9.35 -39.02
CA ARG A 89 -18.59 9.02 -38.16
C ARG A 89 -18.43 7.59 -37.67
N MET A 90 -18.39 7.39 -36.35
CA MET A 90 -18.54 6.04 -35.81
C MET A 90 -19.73 5.36 -36.48
N GLN A 91 -19.48 4.30 -37.22
CA GLN A 91 -20.54 3.53 -37.88
C GLN A 91 -21.43 2.79 -36.86
N LYS A 92 -20.93 2.60 -35.63
CA LYS A 92 -21.62 1.87 -34.55
C LYS A 92 -21.28 2.49 -33.21
N SER A 93 -22.30 2.61 -32.36
CA SER A 93 -22.12 2.95 -30.94
C SER A 93 -21.39 1.82 -30.21
N LEU A 94 -20.42 2.17 -29.37
CA LEU A 94 -19.62 1.24 -28.59
C LEU A 94 -19.91 1.38 -27.10
N THR A 95 -19.89 0.30 -26.35
CA THR A 95 -20.03 0.31 -24.89
C THR A 95 -18.80 -0.32 -24.27
N SER A 96 -18.13 0.43 -23.39
CA SER A 96 -17.01 -0.03 -22.59
C SER A 96 -17.44 -0.39 -21.17
N PHE A 97 -16.77 -1.35 -20.57
CA PHE A 97 -16.97 -1.75 -19.16
C PHE A 97 -15.72 -2.44 -18.61
N THR A 98 -15.64 -2.48 -17.29
CA THR A 98 -14.61 -3.25 -16.58
C THR A 98 -15.14 -4.63 -16.23
N LEU A 99 -14.37 -5.66 -16.54
CA LEU A 99 -14.65 -7.06 -16.24
C LEU A 99 -13.71 -7.56 -15.16
N ASP A 100 -14.23 -8.27 -14.15
CA ASP A 100 -13.43 -9.02 -13.20
C ASP A 100 -13.04 -10.37 -13.82
N ASN A 101 -11.74 -10.65 -13.97
CA ASN A 101 -11.21 -11.79 -14.74
C ASN A 101 -11.59 -13.18 -14.20
N ALA A 102 -12.02 -13.27 -12.94
CA ALA A 102 -12.56 -14.52 -12.40
C ALA A 102 -13.72 -15.10 -13.24
N GLN A 103 -14.29 -14.29 -14.16
CA GLN A 103 -15.46 -14.62 -14.96
C GLN A 103 -15.27 -14.45 -16.48
N GLN A 104 -14.04 -14.26 -16.93
CA GLN A 104 -13.69 -14.07 -18.34
C GLN A 104 -14.16 -15.22 -19.27
N LYS A 105 -14.52 -16.36 -18.72
CA LYS A 105 -14.96 -17.56 -19.50
C LYS A 105 -16.36 -17.45 -20.11
N SER A 106 -17.12 -16.39 -19.80
CA SER A 106 -18.53 -16.27 -20.20
C SER A 106 -18.79 -15.33 -21.37
N ILE A 107 -17.83 -14.50 -21.78
CA ILE A 107 -18.00 -13.58 -22.92
C ILE A 107 -17.56 -14.29 -24.21
N ASN A 108 -18.45 -14.25 -25.23
CA ASN A 108 -18.09 -14.74 -26.56
C ASN A 108 -17.03 -13.79 -27.17
N PRO A 109 -15.82 -14.28 -27.50
CA PRO A 109 -14.76 -13.46 -28.07
C PRO A 109 -15.14 -12.72 -29.37
N GLN A 110 -16.15 -13.21 -30.09
CA GLN A 110 -16.64 -12.56 -31.31
C GLN A 110 -17.43 -11.29 -31.03
N ASP A 111 -17.93 -11.10 -29.80
CA ASP A 111 -18.67 -9.90 -29.42
C ASP A 111 -17.76 -8.80 -28.86
N VAL A 112 -16.51 -9.10 -28.55
CA VAL A 112 -15.51 -8.14 -28.05
C VAL A 112 -14.87 -7.42 -29.22
N VAL A 113 -14.89 -6.09 -29.22
CA VAL A 113 -14.22 -5.22 -30.20
C VAL A 113 -12.76 -4.98 -29.79
N TYR A 114 -12.52 -4.83 -28.49
CA TYR A 114 -11.18 -4.61 -27.94
C TYR A 114 -11.15 -5.06 -26.48
N GLU A 115 -10.00 -5.56 -26.02
CA GLU A 115 -9.74 -5.91 -24.64
C GLU A 115 -8.32 -5.52 -24.25
N ALA A 116 -8.16 -4.93 -23.06
CA ALA A 116 -6.86 -4.63 -22.48
C ALA A 116 -6.84 -4.97 -20.98
N PRO A 117 -5.69 -5.35 -20.42
CA PRO A 117 -5.56 -5.58 -18.99
C PRO A 117 -5.63 -4.25 -18.24
N TYR A 118 -6.02 -4.31 -16.97
CA TYR A 118 -5.74 -3.26 -15.99
C TYR A 118 -4.33 -3.40 -15.47
N PHE A 119 -3.80 -2.31 -14.94
CA PHE A 119 -2.49 -2.27 -14.31
C PHE A 119 -2.60 -1.75 -12.89
N LYS A 120 -1.58 -2.04 -12.08
CA LYS A 120 -1.37 -1.41 -10.78
C LYS A 120 -0.20 -0.46 -10.86
N THR A 121 -0.41 0.72 -10.34
CA THR A 121 0.65 1.71 -10.11
C THR A 121 1.46 1.33 -8.87
N SER A 122 2.61 1.96 -8.66
CA SER A 122 3.47 1.70 -7.49
C SER A 122 2.82 2.01 -6.15
N ASP A 123 1.76 2.83 -6.14
CA ASP A 123 0.95 3.16 -4.97
C ASP A 123 -0.31 2.27 -4.84
N GLY A 124 -0.43 1.27 -5.72
CA GLY A 124 -1.48 0.25 -5.67
C GLY A 124 -2.80 0.63 -6.34
N ALA A 125 -2.90 1.82 -6.95
CA ALA A 125 -4.10 2.23 -7.67
C ALA A 125 -4.31 1.38 -8.94
N ASP A 126 -5.56 1.08 -9.25
CA ASP A 126 -5.93 0.42 -10.51
C ASP A 126 -5.94 1.45 -11.65
N LEU A 127 -5.25 1.12 -12.72
CA LEU A 127 -5.14 1.92 -13.93
C LEU A 127 -5.63 1.12 -15.13
N GLY A 128 -6.81 1.46 -15.64
CA GLY A 128 -7.34 0.89 -16.88
C GLY A 128 -6.75 1.61 -18.09
N ILE A 129 -6.65 0.91 -19.22
CA ILE A 129 -6.23 1.49 -20.49
C ILE A 129 -7.35 1.27 -21.50
N THR A 130 -7.81 2.34 -22.13
CA THR A 130 -8.81 2.26 -23.19
C THR A 130 -8.18 1.76 -24.49
N ASN A 131 -8.97 1.71 -25.55
CA ASN A 131 -8.45 1.44 -26.88
C ASN A 131 -7.85 2.69 -27.57
N VAL A 132 -7.89 3.85 -26.91
CA VAL A 132 -7.44 5.14 -27.48
C VAL A 132 -6.09 5.55 -26.90
N PHE A 133 -5.28 6.21 -27.72
CA PHE A 133 -4.07 6.89 -27.28
C PHE A 133 -3.88 8.17 -28.10
N SER A 134 -3.14 9.13 -27.55
CA SER A 134 -2.83 10.39 -28.19
C SER A 134 -1.37 10.45 -28.62
N VAL A 135 -1.11 11.19 -29.70
CA VAL A 135 0.23 11.46 -30.25
C VAL A 135 0.34 12.94 -30.56
N GLN A 136 1.36 13.62 -30.07
CA GLN A 136 1.65 15.01 -30.42
C GLN A 136 2.72 15.08 -31.52
N LEU A 137 2.39 15.77 -32.59
CA LEU A 137 3.30 16.04 -33.69
C LEU A 137 4.31 17.15 -33.33
N THR A 138 5.56 17.04 -33.80
CA THR A 138 6.56 18.12 -33.68
C THR A 138 6.39 19.18 -34.77
N GLY A 139 5.66 18.84 -35.83
CA GLY A 139 5.34 19.74 -36.93
C GLY A 139 4.41 19.08 -37.97
N GLU A 140 3.83 19.87 -38.87
CA GLU A 140 2.86 19.41 -39.89
C GLU A 140 3.37 18.24 -40.74
N GLN A 141 4.69 18.18 -41.01
CA GLN A 141 5.31 17.09 -41.76
C GLN A 141 5.19 15.72 -41.13
N ASP A 142 4.93 15.66 -39.83
CA ASP A 142 4.83 14.40 -39.09
C ASP A 142 3.48 13.73 -39.27
N LEU A 143 2.46 14.44 -39.74
CA LEU A 143 1.15 13.86 -40.04
C LEU A 143 1.24 12.71 -41.07
N ALA A 144 2.06 12.90 -42.14
CA ALA A 144 2.26 11.84 -43.12
C ALA A 144 2.96 10.61 -42.53
N LYS A 145 3.86 10.80 -41.55
CA LYS A 145 4.49 9.68 -40.81
C LYS A 145 3.45 8.98 -39.92
N LEU A 146 2.62 9.75 -39.21
CA LEU A 146 1.55 9.23 -38.38
C LEU A 146 0.58 8.37 -39.20
N GLN A 147 0.13 8.87 -40.35
CA GLN A 147 -0.75 8.15 -41.27
C GLN A 147 -0.13 6.83 -41.75
N LYS A 148 1.14 6.85 -42.16
CA LYS A 148 1.85 5.65 -42.59
C LYS A 148 1.96 4.60 -41.47
N ILE A 149 2.28 5.03 -40.25
CA ILE A 149 2.36 4.12 -39.11
C ILE A 149 0.97 3.58 -38.76
N ALA A 150 -0.06 4.43 -38.78
CA ALA A 150 -1.43 4.00 -38.51
C ALA A 150 -1.89 2.90 -39.47
N GLU A 151 -1.62 3.06 -40.76
CA GLU A 151 -1.90 2.06 -41.81
C GLU A 151 -1.10 0.75 -41.55
N GLU A 152 0.20 0.86 -41.31
CA GLU A 152 1.07 -0.29 -41.07
C GLU A 152 0.67 -1.11 -39.86
N TYR A 153 0.19 -0.46 -38.79
CA TYR A 153 -0.15 -1.10 -37.51
C TYR A 153 -1.66 -1.35 -37.33
N ASN A 154 -2.46 -1.12 -38.36
CA ASN A 154 -3.93 -1.23 -38.34
C ASN A 154 -4.55 -0.39 -37.20
N LEU A 155 -4.15 0.88 -37.14
CA LEU A 155 -4.68 1.85 -36.20
C LEU A 155 -5.64 2.77 -36.92
N GLU A 156 -6.68 3.21 -36.22
CA GLU A 156 -7.65 4.16 -36.74
C GLU A 156 -7.32 5.57 -36.21
N ILE A 157 -7.13 6.55 -37.09
CA ILE A 157 -6.94 7.95 -36.68
C ILE A 157 -8.31 8.57 -36.47
N LEU A 158 -8.63 8.92 -35.22
CA LEU A 158 -9.93 9.46 -34.80
C LEU A 158 -10.08 10.94 -35.14
N GLY A 159 -8.99 11.70 -35.15
CA GLY A 159 -8.97 13.12 -35.40
C GLY A 159 -7.94 13.86 -34.55
N GLU A 160 -7.98 15.18 -34.65
CA GLU A 160 -7.14 16.11 -33.89
C GLU A 160 -7.83 16.58 -32.60
N ASN A 161 -7.05 17.06 -31.62
CA ASN A 161 -7.60 17.68 -30.41
C ASN A 161 -8.26 19.02 -30.76
N GLU A 162 -9.43 19.29 -30.19
CA GLU A 162 -10.20 20.49 -30.43
C GLU A 162 -9.46 21.79 -30.02
N PHE A 163 -8.62 21.69 -28.99
CA PHE A 163 -7.91 22.82 -28.38
C PHE A 163 -6.45 22.92 -28.82
N ASP A 164 -5.83 21.79 -29.24
CA ASP A 164 -4.46 21.73 -29.75
C ASP A 164 -4.39 20.84 -31.01
N PRO A 165 -4.41 21.41 -32.20
CA PRO A 165 -4.39 20.67 -33.47
C PRO A 165 -3.11 19.85 -33.70
N SER A 166 -2.06 20.04 -32.90
CA SER A 166 -0.84 19.21 -32.98
C SER A 166 -1.03 17.84 -32.41
N ILE A 167 -2.09 17.62 -31.60
CA ILE A 167 -2.39 16.35 -30.91
C ILE A 167 -3.41 15.56 -31.72
N TYR A 168 -3.06 14.34 -32.10
CA TYR A 168 -3.93 13.38 -32.76
C TYR A 168 -4.28 12.22 -31.87
N TYR A 169 -5.54 11.75 -31.98
CA TYR A 169 -6.01 10.57 -31.30
C TYR A 169 -6.12 9.39 -32.26
N LEU A 170 -5.65 8.24 -31.81
CA LEU A 170 -5.73 6.98 -32.54
C LEU A 170 -6.42 5.93 -31.68
N SER A 171 -7.07 4.96 -32.34
CA SER A 171 -7.67 3.82 -31.67
C SER A 171 -7.09 2.50 -32.15
N CYS A 172 -7.02 1.56 -31.22
CA CYS A 172 -6.69 0.15 -31.47
C CYS A 172 -7.95 -0.70 -31.55
N THR A 173 -7.89 -1.74 -32.37
CA THR A 173 -8.88 -2.80 -32.48
C THR A 173 -8.21 -4.16 -32.29
N LYS A 174 -8.94 -5.28 -32.46
CA LYS A 174 -8.36 -6.63 -32.46
C LYS A 174 -7.32 -6.87 -33.55
N GLU A 175 -7.48 -6.16 -34.67
CA GLU A 175 -6.62 -6.26 -35.85
C GLU A 175 -5.33 -5.44 -35.69
N SER A 176 -5.26 -4.57 -34.69
CA SER A 176 -4.08 -3.76 -34.40
C SER A 176 -2.92 -4.62 -33.93
N LYS A 177 -1.68 -4.25 -34.29
CA LYS A 177 -0.48 -5.02 -33.93
C LYS A 177 -0.10 -4.96 -32.43
N GLY A 178 -0.83 -4.17 -31.64
CA GLY A 178 -0.65 -4.04 -30.19
C GLY A 178 -1.83 -3.30 -29.56
N ASN A 179 -1.88 -3.29 -28.23
CA ASN A 179 -2.84 -2.49 -27.47
C ASN A 179 -2.42 -1.00 -27.41
N ALA A 180 -3.30 -0.13 -26.90
CA ALA A 180 -3.03 1.32 -26.89
C ALA A 180 -1.76 1.70 -26.11
N LEU A 181 -1.40 0.97 -25.04
CA LEU A 181 -0.16 1.21 -24.32
C LEU A 181 1.08 0.83 -25.15
N GLU A 182 1.05 -0.34 -25.77
CA GLU A 182 2.15 -0.82 -26.61
C GLU A 182 2.37 0.11 -27.81
N MET A 183 1.29 0.58 -28.42
CA MET A 183 1.35 1.50 -29.56
C MET A 183 1.82 2.89 -29.15
N ALA A 184 1.35 3.42 -28.03
CA ALA A 184 1.83 4.69 -27.50
C ALA A 184 3.34 4.65 -27.19
N ASN A 185 3.79 3.61 -26.49
CA ASN A 185 5.21 3.41 -26.20
C ASN A 185 6.06 3.28 -27.49
N PHE A 186 5.58 2.51 -28.46
CA PHE A 186 6.25 2.38 -29.75
C PHE A 186 6.39 3.72 -30.45
N MET A 187 5.32 4.54 -30.49
CA MET A 187 5.34 5.87 -31.09
C MET A 187 6.32 6.80 -30.37
N TYR A 188 6.30 6.80 -29.03
CA TYR A 188 7.21 7.59 -28.21
C TYR A 188 8.68 7.19 -28.42
N GLU A 189 8.99 5.89 -28.34
CA GLU A 189 10.34 5.36 -28.50
C GLU A 189 10.90 5.52 -29.91
N SER A 190 10.03 5.72 -30.91
CA SER A 190 10.46 6.02 -32.28
C SER A 190 11.20 7.35 -32.40
N GLY A 191 10.98 8.29 -31.47
CA GLY A 191 11.51 9.66 -31.50
C GLY A 191 10.95 10.50 -32.66
N ALA A 192 9.88 10.04 -33.31
CA ALA A 192 9.26 10.71 -34.45
C ALA A 192 8.21 11.75 -34.04
N PHE A 193 7.81 11.76 -32.78
CA PHE A 193 6.74 12.58 -32.24
C PHE A 193 7.18 13.21 -30.92
N GLU A 194 6.56 14.32 -30.51
CA GLU A 194 6.86 15.02 -29.25
C GLU A 194 6.52 14.17 -28.04
N TYR A 195 5.30 13.60 -28.02
CA TYR A 195 4.92 12.56 -27.09
C TYR A 195 3.89 11.60 -27.69
N ALA A 196 3.71 10.45 -27.04
CA ALA A 196 2.59 9.54 -27.25
C ALA A 196 2.20 8.92 -25.92
N THR A 197 0.90 8.96 -25.58
CA THR A 197 0.39 8.45 -24.30
C THR A 197 -0.95 7.75 -24.48
N PRO A 198 -1.18 6.59 -23.82
CA PRO A 198 -2.49 5.94 -23.83
C PRO A 198 -3.50 6.76 -23.04
N GLU A 199 -4.79 6.62 -23.38
CA GLU A 199 -5.88 7.13 -22.57
C GLU A 199 -6.10 6.20 -21.37
N PHE A 200 -6.02 6.76 -20.17
CA PHE A 200 -6.21 6.01 -18.94
C PHE A 200 -7.62 6.13 -18.40
N ILE A 201 -8.15 5.03 -17.88
CA ILE A 201 -9.28 5.04 -16.97
C ILE A 201 -8.71 5.09 -15.56
N VAL A 202 -8.84 6.24 -14.93
CA VAL A 202 -8.58 6.40 -13.51
C VAL A 202 -9.93 6.17 -12.82
N GLU A 203 -10.03 5.15 -11.98
CA GLU A 203 -11.21 5.00 -11.12
C GLU A 203 -11.18 6.18 -10.15
N SER A 204 -11.94 7.24 -10.46
CA SER A 204 -12.21 8.29 -9.49
C SER A 204 -13.11 7.69 -8.42
N MET A 205 -12.52 7.30 -7.30
CA MET A 205 -13.33 7.03 -6.13
C MET A 205 -14.03 8.31 -5.71
N PRO A 206 -15.32 8.25 -5.32
CA PRO A 206 -15.94 9.39 -4.67
C PRO A 206 -15.02 9.76 -3.50
N ASP A 207 -14.50 10.96 -3.50
CA ASP A 207 -13.64 11.49 -2.44
C ASP A 207 -14.50 11.84 -1.23
N ALA A 208 -15.26 10.85 -0.74
CA ALA A 208 -16.09 10.96 0.43
C ALA A 208 -15.19 10.97 1.66
N ALA A 209 -14.64 12.15 1.93
CA ALA A 209 -13.93 12.39 3.18
C ALA A 209 -14.89 12.22 4.36
N PRO A 210 -14.42 11.74 5.52
CA PRO A 210 -15.19 11.74 6.75
C PRO A 210 -15.79 13.12 7.07
N ASN A 211 -16.99 13.11 7.66
CA ASN A 211 -17.71 14.33 8.01
C ASN A 211 -17.36 14.92 9.38
N ASP A 212 -16.30 14.38 10.00
CA ASP A 212 -15.85 14.75 11.33
C ASP A 212 -15.31 16.20 11.36
N THR A 213 -15.64 16.95 12.40
CA THR A 213 -15.46 18.41 12.48
C THR A 213 -14.01 18.85 12.19
N TYR A 214 -13.02 18.09 12.64
CA TYR A 214 -11.59 18.40 12.47
C TYR A 214 -10.90 17.58 11.39
N PHE A 215 -11.64 16.80 10.57
CA PHE A 215 -11.03 15.99 9.52
C PHE A 215 -10.16 16.81 8.54
N SER A 216 -10.58 18.04 8.22
CA SER A 216 -9.81 18.93 7.34
C SER A 216 -8.43 19.32 7.89
N TYR A 217 -8.20 19.16 9.19
CA TYR A 217 -6.88 19.37 9.82
C TYR A 217 -6.04 18.09 9.87
N GLN A 218 -6.63 16.92 9.59
CA GLN A 218 -5.94 15.63 9.61
C GLN A 218 -5.21 15.36 8.29
N TRP A 219 -4.11 16.12 8.06
CA TRP A 219 -3.27 15.94 6.88
C TRP A 219 -2.70 14.50 6.78
N ASN A 220 -2.54 13.83 7.89
CA ASN A 220 -2.10 12.45 8.01
C ASN A 220 -3.03 11.46 7.29
N LEU A 221 -4.32 11.77 7.20
CA LEU A 221 -5.36 10.96 6.55
C LEU A 221 -5.67 11.45 5.14
N LYS A 222 -5.56 12.77 4.89
CA LYS A 222 -5.72 13.41 3.59
C LYS A 222 -4.88 14.67 3.50
N ASN A 223 -3.77 14.61 2.77
CA ASN A 223 -2.88 15.76 2.59
C ASN A 223 -3.19 16.51 1.29
N VAL A 224 -3.95 17.60 1.42
CA VAL A 224 -4.32 18.45 0.28
C VAL A 224 -3.13 19.28 -0.23
N SER A 225 -2.22 19.68 0.67
CA SER A 225 -1.07 20.53 0.33
C SER A 225 0.05 19.78 -0.39
N TYR A 226 0.22 18.51 -0.06
CA TYR A 226 1.22 17.61 -0.64
C TYR A 226 0.57 16.26 -0.93
N PRO A 227 -0.19 16.14 -2.03
CA PRO A 227 -0.90 14.92 -2.37
C PRO A 227 0.03 13.71 -2.41
N GLY A 228 -0.41 12.62 -1.79
CA GLY A 228 0.39 11.41 -1.68
C GLY A 228 1.36 11.35 -0.49
N ILE A 229 1.46 12.42 0.31
CA ILE A 229 2.20 12.42 1.58
C ILE A 229 1.22 12.28 2.75
N ASP A 230 0.41 11.24 2.71
CA ASP A 230 -0.48 10.78 3.76
C ASP A 230 -0.54 9.25 3.75
N ILE A 231 -1.28 8.64 4.64
CA ILE A 231 -1.40 7.17 4.71
C ILE A 231 -2.40 6.58 3.71
N ASN A 232 -2.92 7.36 2.77
CA ASN A 232 -3.90 6.94 1.77
C ASN A 232 -5.21 6.37 2.39
N TYR A 233 -5.62 6.99 3.51
CA TYR A 233 -6.75 6.54 4.33
C TYR A 233 -8.08 6.64 3.59
N VAL A 234 -8.36 7.80 2.95
CA VAL A 234 -9.64 8.06 2.28
C VAL A 234 -9.91 7.01 1.20
N ASN A 235 -8.89 6.69 0.39
CA ASN A 235 -9.01 5.67 -0.63
C ASN A 235 -9.23 4.28 -0.02
N ALA A 236 -8.56 3.92 1.07
CA ALA A 236 -8.78 2.66 1.75
C ALA A 236 -10.23 2.54 2.27
N ARG A 237 -10.74 3.58 2.93
CA ARG A 237 -12.10 3.59 3.49
C ARG A 237 -13.19 3.57 2.42
N ASN A 238 -12.95 4.20 1.28
CA ASN A 238 -13.92 4.24 0.20
C ASN A 238 -13.93 2.95 -0.65
N ALA A 239 -12.77 2.28 -0.76
CA ALA A 239 -12.63 1.09 -1.60
C ALA A 239 -13.03 -0.21 -0.94
N PHE A 240 -12.86 -0.31 0.40
CA PHE A 240 -12.95 -1.59 1.10
C PHE A 240 -13.97 -1.55 2.22
N ALA A 241 -14.66 -2.68 2.41
CA ALA A 241 -15.42 -2.95 3.62
C ALA A 241 -14.50 -3.64 4.65
N PHE A 242 -14.75 -3.38 5.91
CA PHE A 242 -14.02 -3.96 7.04
C PHE A 242 -14.98 -4.77 7.93
N PRO A 243 -15.43 -5.95 7.48
CA PRO A 243 -16.51 -6.69 8.15
C PRO A 243 -16.16 -7.13 9.58
N TYR A 244 -14.87 -7.33 9.87
CA TYR A 244 -14.40 -7.80 11.19
C TYR A 244 -13.84 -6.68 12.07
N ILE A 245 -14.02 -5.39 11.69
CA ILE A 245 -13.40 -4.27 12.42
C ILE A 245 -13.78 -4.22 13.91
N ASN A 246 -15.05 -4.55 14.22
CA ASN A 246 -15.55 -4.58 15.60
C ASN A 246 -15.05 -5.75 16.44
N ASP A 247 -14.36 -6.71 15.82
CA ASP A 247 -13.76 -7.86 16.50
C ASP A 247 -12.28 -7.64 16.80
N ILE A 248 -11.66 -6.66 16.15
CA ILE A 248 -10.25 -6.36 16.36
C ILE A 248 -10.06 -5.55 17.65
N ILE A 249 -9.22 -6.07 18.53
CA ILE A 249 -8.82 -5.40 19.77
C ILE A 249 -7.42 -4.83 19.59
N VAL A 250 -7.28 -3.53 19.80
CA VAL A 250 -6.00 -2.82 19.81
C VAL A 250 -5.70 -2.35 21.23
N ALA A 251 -4.69 -2.92 21.87
CA ALA A 251 -4.25 -2.47 23.18
C ALA A 251 -3.40 -1.20 23.08
N VAL A 252 -3.74 -0.21 23.87
CA VAL A 252 -2.96 1.02 24.08
C VAL A 252 -2.26 0.88 25.43
N VAL A 253 -0.97 0.47 25.39
CA VAL A 253 -0.12 0.33 26.56
C VAL A 253 0.58 1.67 26.78
N ASP A 254 0.03 2.49 27.69
CA ASP A 254 0.40 3.89 27.86
C ASP A 254 0.10 4.35 29.30
N ASN A 255 -0.09 5.65 29.55
CA ASN A 255 -0.47 6.21 30.84
C ASN A 255 -1.98 6.14 31.15
N GLY A 256 -2.72 5.33 30.40
CA GLY A 256 -4.17 5.17 30.48
C GLY A 256 -4.90 5.94 29.37
N VAL A 257 -6.18 5.65 29.20
CA VAL A 257 -7.06 6.27 28.23
C VAL A 257 -8.29 6.81 28.96
N TYR A 258 -8.69 8.05 28.64
CA TYR A 258 -9.87 8.68 29.22
C TYR A 258 -11.14 7.94 28.78
N ASN A 259 -11.86 7.37 29.74
CA ASN A 259 -12.96 6.42 29.50
C ASN A 259 -14.29 7.08 29.08
N ASN A 260 -14.42 8.40 29.21
CA ASN A 260 -15.65 9.12 28.89
C ASN A 260 -15.50 10.01 27.65
N HIS A 261 -14.54 9.72 26.76
CA HIS A 261 -14.40 10.50 25.54
C HIS A 261 -15.43 10.05 24.49
N ASP A 262 -16.31 10.97 24.07
CA ASP A 262 -17.45 10.70 23.15
C ASP A 262 -17.04 10.11 21.81
N ASP A 263 -15.78 10.29 21.42
CA ASP A 263 -15.24 9.86 20.12
C ASP A 263 -14.43 8.55 20.20
N LEU A 264 -14.34 7.93 21.38
CA LEU A 264 -13.60 6.69 21.59
C LEU A 264 -14.50 5.52 21.98
N HIS A 265 -14.33 4.39 21.29
CA HIS A 265 -14.97 3.12 21.64
C HIS A 265 -14.00 2.24 22.42
N LEU A 266 -14.10 2.24 23.74
CA LEU A 266 -13.23 1.47 24.62
C LEU A 266 -13.76 0.05 24.82
N TYR A 267 -12.83 -0.90 24.85
CA TYR A 267 -13.10 -2.27 25.25
C TYR A 267 -13.32 -2.35 26.75
N ASN A 268 -14.24 -3.19 27.18
CA ASN A 268 -14.58 -3.36 28.60
C ASN A 268 -13.52 -4.09 29.43
N VAL A 269 -12.50 -4.66 28.78
CA VAL A 269 -11.32 -5.24 29.44
C VAL A 269 -10.21 -4.19 29.44
N SER A 270 -9.68 -3.89 30.62
CA SER A 270 -8.60 -2.94 30.81
C SER A 270 -7.71 -3.38 31.99
N TYR A 271 -6.50 -2.82 32.10
CA TYR A 271 -5.55 -3.23 33.11
C TYR A 271 -4.69 -2.08 33.62
N ASN A 272 -4.47 -2.05 34.92
CA ASN A 272 -3.55 -1.14 35.57
C ASN A 272 -2.29 -1.92 35.96
N ALA A 273 -1.25 -1.86 35.14
CA ALA A 273 -0.01 -2.59 35.45
C ALA A 273 0.76 -2.00 36.62
N HIS A 274 0.50 -0.74 36.98
CA HIS A 274 1.12 -0.09 38.15
C HIS A 274 0.59 -0.70 39.47
N THR A 275 -0.72 -0.93 39.56
CA THR A 275 -1.35 -1.48 40.77
C THR A 275 -1.53 -3.01 40.70
N GLY A 276 -1.35 -3.61 39.51
CA GLY A 276 -1.61 -5.04 39.30
C GLY A 276 -3.09 -5.40 39.20
N GLY A 277 -3.99 -4.44 38.92
CA GLY A 277 -5.44 -4.62 38.97
C GLY A 277 -6.21 -4.10 37.78
N ILE A 278 -7.52 -4.06 37.89
CA ILE A 278 -8.50 -3.49 36.97
C ILE A 278 -9.38 -2.50 37.72
N PRO A 279 -9.94 -1.45 37.07
CA PRO A 279 -9.71 -1.02 35.68
C PRO A 279 -8.36 -0.34 35.48
N SER A 280 -8.05 0.00 34.22
CA SER A 280 -6.92 0.89 33.88
C SER A 280 -7.05 2.21 34.61
N GLY A 281 -5.92 2.73 35.16
CA GLY A 281 -5.84 4.07 35.70
C GLY A 281 -5.67 5.12 34.58
N LEU A 282 -5.98 6.38 34.87
CA LEU A 282 -5.66 7.53 34.02
C LEU A 282 -4.59 8.35 34.74
N TYR A 283 -3.34 8.25 34.27
CA TYR A 283 -2.18 8.89 34.88
C TYR A 283 -1.61 10.05 34.05
N GLY A 284 -2.20 10.32 32.90
CA GLY A 284 -1.84 11.40 32.00
C GLY A 284 -2.73 11.43 30.77
N ASP A 285 -2.42 12.31 29.83
CA ASP A 285 -3.22 12.58 28.66
C ASP A 285 -2.73 11.82 27.39
N HIS A 286 -1.51 11.31 27.40
CA HIS A 286 -0.83 10.79 26.23
C HIS A 286 -1.52 9.56 25.63
N GLY A 287 -1.93 8.59 26.46
CA GLY A 287 -2.62 7.39 25.96
C GLY A 287 -3.98 7.66 25.32
N THR A 288 -4.71 8.70 25.81
CA THR A 288 -5.96 9.16 25.17
C THR A 288 -5.68 9.71 23.78
N LYS A 289 -4.61 10.49 23.62
CA LYS A 289 -4.17 11.04 22.32
C LYS A 289 -3.77 9.94 21.34
N VAL A 290 -3.06 8.92 21.82
CA VAL A 290 -2.67 7.74 21.03
C VAL A 290 -3.91 6.96 20.58
N ALA A 291 -4.88 6.75 21.49
CA ALA A 291 -6.12 6.03 21.19
C ALA A 291 -6.94 6.71 20.09
N GLY A 292 -6.98 8.04 20.08
CA GLY A 292 -7.68 8.83 19.05
C GLY A 292 -7.15 8.60 17.65
N VAL A 293 -5.83 8.58 17.48
CA VAL A 293 -5.21 8.30 16.17
C VAL A 293 -5.58 6.88 15.69
N ILE A 294 -5.62 5.89 16.59
CA ILE A 294 -5.97 4.52 16.23
C ILE A 294 -7.44 4.41 15.83
N GLY A 295 -8.35 4.83 16.71
CA GLY A 295 -9.73 4.36 16.64
C GLY A 295 -10.81 5.38 16.99
N ALA A 296 -10.55 6.70 16.88
CA ALA A 296 -11.63 7.68 16.99
C ALA A 296 -12.75 7.38 15.97
N THR A 297 -14.00 7.62 16.37
CA THR A 297 -15.18 7.22 15.60
C THR A 297 -15.38 8.13 14.40
N ALA A 298 -15.07 7.64 13.22
CA ALA A 298 -15.22 8.40 11.96
C ALA A 298 -16.69 8.48 11.51
N ASN A 299 -17.02 9.55 10.78
CA ASN A 299 -18.36 9.82 10.22
C ASN A 299 -19.48 9.99 11.27
N ASN A 300 -19.14 10.49 12.44
CA ASN A 300 -20.12 10.80 13.49
C ASN A 300 -20.45 12.30 13.58
N GLY A 301 -19.89 13.13 12.69
CA GLY A 301 -20.06 14.59 12.64
C GLY A 301 -19.34 15.34 13.77
N LYS A 302 -18.52 14.65 14.55
CA LYS A 302 -17.77 15.19 15.69
C LYS A 302 -16.27 14.91 15.49
N GLY A 303 -15.44 15.73 16.12
CA GLY A 303 -14.04 15.49 16.34
C GLY A 303 -13.20 15.09 15.13
N ILE A 304 -12.62 13.93 15.19
CA ILE A 304 -11.62 13.41 14.26
C ILE A 304 -11.95 12.00 13.78
N ALA A 305 -11.36 11.59 12.67
CA ALA A 305 -11.38 10.19 12.24
C ALA A 305 -10.15 9.44 12.75
N GLY A 306 -10.34 8.29 13.37
CA GLY A 306 -9.27 7.33 13.66
C GLY A 306 -8.99 6.46 12.44
N VAL A 307 -7.75 5.97 12.30
CA VAL A 307 -7.33 5.11 11.18
C VAL A 307 -8.19 3.86 11.06
N ALA A 308 -8.46 3.21 12.18
CA ALA A 308 -9.26 1.99 12.28
C ALA A 308 -10.54 2.26 13.12
N SER A 309 -11.34 3.25 12.69
CA SER A 309 -12.63 3.52 13.34
C SER A 309 -13.48 2.24 13.41
N GLY A 310 -13.96 1.92 14.61
CA GLY A 310 -14.73 0.71 14.91
C GLY A 310 -13.97 -0.36 15.69
N VAL A 311 -12.64 -0.29 15.81
CA VAL A 311 -11.88 -1.21 16.67
C VAL A 311 -12.23 -1.03 18.15
N LYS A 312 -11.99 -2.08 18.93
CA LYS A 312 -12.07 -2.03 20.39
C LYS A 312 -10.71 -1.57 20.95
N ILE A 313 -10.65 -0.41 21.54
CA ILE A 313 -9.45 0.07 22.23
C ILE A 313 -9.39 -0.56 23.63
N MET A 314 -8.34 -1.33 23.92
CA MET A 314 -8.08 -1.90 25.26
C MET A 314 -7.13 -0.96 26.02
N PRO A 315 -7.62 -0.21 27.04
CA PRO A 315 -6.77 0.67 27.84
C PRO A 315 -5.88 -0.13 28.80
N ILE A 316 -4.56 0.13 28.76
CA ILE A 316 -3.61 -0.45 29.72
C ILE A 316 -2.69 0.63 30.24
N SER A 317 -2.75 0.90 31.55
CA SER A 317 -1.87 1.88 32.18
C SER A 317 -0.61 1.22 32.76
N ILE A 318 0.56 1.73 32.34
CA ILE A 318 1.90 1.23 32.73
C ILE A 318 2.62 2.16 33.71
N CYS A 319 2.26 3.43 33.74
CA CYS A 319 2.93 4.40 34.57
C CYS A 319 1.95 5.37 35.22
N TYR A 320 2.39 6.02 36.28
CA TYR A 320 1.76 7.19 36.85
C TYR A 320 2.67 8.39 36.63
N THR A 321 2.08 9.55 36.55
CA THR A 321 2.84 10.81 36.53
C THR A 321 2.97 11.31 37.96
N ASP A 322 4.20 11.56 38.40
CA ASP A 322 4.40 12.37 39.60
C ASP A 322 3.97 13.80 39.29
N ASN A 323 2.84 14.21 39.85
CA ASN A 323 2.23 15.52 39.56
C ASN A 323 3.10 16.72 39.94
N GLU A 324 4.08 16.55 40.85
CA GLU A 324 5.00 17.60 41.26
C GLU A 324 6.20 17.73 40.31
N LEU A 325 6.66 16.62 39.74
CA LEU A 325 7.87 16.57 38.91
C LEU A 325 7.57 16.33 37.42
N GLY A 326 6.34 15.96 37.05
CA GLY A 326 5.95 15.62 35.66
C GLY A 326 6.64 14.37 35.13
N ILE A 327 7.23 13.52 35.97
CA ILE A 327 7.99 12.35 35.61
C ILE A 327 7.09 11.11 35.68
N ALA A 328 6.94 10.42 34.55
CA ALA A 328 6.30 9.11 34.52
C ALA A 328 7.25 8.05 35.10
N ALA A 329 6.80 7.32 36.12
CA ALA A 329 7.57 6.27 36.76
C ALA A 329 6.85 4.91 36.68
N SER A 330 7.58 3.87 36.28
CA SER A 330 7.12 2.50 36.28
C SER A 330 8.31 1.53 36.33
N THR A 331 8.06 0.26 36.62
CA THR A 331 9.09 -0.77 36.62
C THR A 331 9.09 -1.55 35.32
N THR A 332 10.22 -2.16 34.95
CA THR A 332 10.31 -3.05 33.77
C THR A 332 9.29 -4.19 33.85
N THR A 333 9.01 -4.69 35.05
CA THR A 333 7.98 -5.71 35.32
C THR A 333 6.58 -5.21 34.96
N ASN A 334 6.25 -3.96 35.27
CA ASN A 334 4.94 -3.38 34.94
C ASN A 334 4.77 -3.29 33.41
N PHE A 335 5.78 -2.82 32.69
CA PHE A 335 5.78 -2.79 31.23
C PHE A 335 5.61 -4.18 30.62
N ALA A 336 6.39 -5.16 31.11
CA ALA A 336 6.30 -6.54 30.64
C ALA A 336 4.93 -7.16 30.91
N ASN A 337 4.36 -6.94 32.10
CA ASN A 337 3.05 -7.46 32.46
C ASN A 337 1.91 -6.79 31.67
N ALA A 338 2.03 -5.51 31.34
CA ALA A 338 1.09 -4.81 30.47
C ALA A 338 1.01 -5.47 29.09
N ILE A 339 2.16 -5.76 28.48
CA ILE A 339 2.24 -6.43 27.18
C ILE A 339 1.67 -7.86 27.25
N ARG A 340 2.04 -8.64 28.28
CA ARG A 340 1.51 -10.00 28.48
C ARG A 340 -0.01 -10.00 28.73
N PHE A 341 -0.51 -9.03 29.52
CA PHE A 341 -1.94 -8.89 29.76
C PHE A 341 -2.70 -8.63 28.45
N ALA A 342 -2.23 -7.68 27.63
CA ALA A 342 -2.82 -7.40 26.31
C ALA A 342 -2.93 -8.68 25.46
N ALA A 343 -1.84 -9.42 25.34
CA ALA A 343 -1.77 -10.64 24.54
C ALA A 343 -2.71 -11.75 25.08
N ASN A 344 -2.82 -11.89 26.39
CA ASN A 344 -3.68 -12.91 27.03
C ASN A 344 -5.17 -12.56 26.98
N ASN A 345 -5.52 -11.30 26.74
CA ASN A 345 -6.90 -10.82 26.69
C ASN A 345 -7.37 -10.46 25.28
N GLY A 346 -6.76 -11.06 24.25
CA GLY A 346 -7.25 -11.04 22.88
C GLY A 346 -6.82 -9.84 22.05
N ALA A 347 -5.86 -9.03 22.51
CA ALA A 347 -5.32 -7.98 21.65
C ALA A 347 -4.60 -8.61 20.44
N ARG A 348 -4.95 -8.15 19.23
CA ARG A 348 -4.23 -8.49 18.01
C ARG A 348 -3.08 -7.50 17.76
N VAL A 349 -3.27 -6.25 18.15
CA VAL A 349 -2.27 -5.17 18.03
C VAL A 349 -1.98 -4.63 19.42
N ILE A 350 -0.71 -4.45 19.75
CA ILE A 350 -0.27 -3.84 21.00
C ILE A 350 0.56 -2.61 20.65
N ASN A 351 -0.04 -1.43 20.82
CA ASN A 351 0.62 -0.15 20.54
C ASN A 351 1.39 0.32 21.78
N ASN A 352 2.68 0.61 21.58
CA ASN A 352 3.61 1.10 22.59
C ASN A 352 4.24 2.41 22.12
N SER A 353 3.67 3.53 22.54
CA SER A 353 4.12 4.86 22.15
C SER A 353 5.11 5.45 23.17
N TRP A 354 6.04 4.65 23.64
CA TRP A 354 7.05 4.98 24.64
C TRP A 354 8.39 4.32 24.33
N SER A 355 9.46 4.83 24.92
CA SER A 355 10.81 4.28 24.82
C SER A 355 11.63 4.62 26.06
N PHE A 356 12.71 3.89 26.28
CA PHE A 356 13.69 4.18 27.33
C PHE A 356 14.93 4.84 26.75
N ASP A 357 15.50 5.75 27.51
CA ASP A 357 16.75 6.43 27.15
C ASP A 357 17.97 5.55 27.47
N THR A 358 18.00 4.37 26.84
CA THR A 358 19.11 3.44 26.97
C THR A 358 19.28 2.62 25.70
N SER A 359 20.51 2.23 25.40
CA SER A 359 20.85 1.25 24.37
C SER A 359 20.95 -0.18 24.95
N SER A 360 20.98 -0.32 26.28
CA SER A 360 21.11 -1.63 26.93
C SER A 360 19.80 -2.43 26.80
N PRO A 361 19.84 -3.69 26.36
CA PRO A 361 18.66 -4.54 26.26
C PRO A 361 17.95 -4.73 27.62
N ILE A 362 16.63 -4.70 27.59
CA ILE A 362 15.79 -4.95 28.78
C ILE A 362 15.10 -6.30 28.61
N SER A 363 15.79 -7.35 29.03
CA SER A 363 15.44 -8.75 28.74
C SER A 363 13.99 -9.10 29.13
N GLU A 364 13.50 -8.58 30.26
CA GLU A 364 12.14 -8.88 30.72
C GLU A 364 11.07 -8.35 29.76
N ILE A 365 11.26 -7.13 29.24
CA ILE A 365 10.34 -6.53 28.27
C ILE A 365 10.48 -7.23 26.92
N ASN A 366 11.72 -7.52 26.48
CA ASN A 366 11.97 -8.23 25.22
C ASN A 366 11.32 -9.63 25.22
N ASN A 367 11.37 -10.33 26.37
CA ASN A 367 10.68 -11.62 26.56
C ASN A 367 9.15 -11.47 26.50
N ALA A 368 8.60 -10.38 27.05
CA ALA A 368 7.16 -10.11 26.97
C ALA A 368 6.72 -9.78 25.53
N ILE A 369 7.54 -9.06 24.76
CA ILE A 369 7.31 -8.77 23.33
C ILE A 369 7.31 -10.09 22.55
N THR A 370 8.33 -10.92 22.72
CA THR A 370 8.42 -12.24 22.06
C THR A 370 7.24 -13.14 22.43
N TYR A 371 6.83 -13.13 23.70
CA TYR A 371 5.64 -13.84 24.16
C TYR A 371 4.37 -13.38 23.46
N ALA A 372 4.17 -12.06 23.35
CA ALA A 372 2.99 -11.48 22.68
C ALA A 372 2.98 -11.83 21.19
N HIS A 373 4.15 -11.76 20.53
CA HIS A 373 4.30 -12.17 19.14
C HIS A 373 3.94 -13.65 18.95
N GLY A 374 4.42 -14.54 19.82
CA GLY A 374 4.08 -15.97 19.82
C GLY A 374 2.59 -16.26 20.15
N LYS A 375 1.85 -15.29 20.68
CA LYS A 375 0.40 -15.33 20.87
C LYS A 375 -0.40 -14.78 19.67
N GLY A 376 0.27 -14.42 18.58
CA GLY A 376 -0.38 -13.88 17.38
C GLY A 376 -0.63 -12.36 17.44
N CYS A 377 0.13 -11.61 18.25
CA CYS A 377 0.03 -10.15 18.32
C CYS A 377 1.12 -9.49 17.47
N ILE A 378 0.79 -8.39 16.78
CA ILE A 378 1.80 -7.43 16.32
C ILE A 378 2.03 -6.40 17.41
N VAL A 379 3.30 -6.27 17.80
CA VAL A 379 3.74 -5.30 18.82
C VAL A 379 4.37 -4.11 18.10
N VAL A 380 3.71 -2.95 18.15
CA VAL A 380 4.14 -1.72 17.48
C VAL A 380 4.84 -0.81 18.49
N PHE A 381 5.99 -0.26 18.12
CA PHE A 381 6.73 0.71 18.91
C PHE A 381 7.01 2.01 18.16
N SER A 382 6.98 3.12 18.87
CA SER A 382 7.56 4.37 18.40
C SER A 382 9.10 4.30 18.41
N SER A 383 9.75 4.97 17.43
CA SER A 383 11.23 4.94 17.28
C SER A 383 11.99 5.82 18.28
N GLY A 384 11.27 6.66 19.05
CA GLY A 384 11.84 7.65 19.98
C GLY A 384 11.97 9.05 19.37
N ASN A 385 12.12 10.08 20.25
CA ASN A 385 12.02 11.51 19.90
C ASN A 385 13.32 12.30 20.09
N LYS A 386 14.48 11.65 20.03
CA LYS A 386 15.79 12.31 20.21
C LYS A 386 16.56 12.59 18.93
N GLY A 387 16.02 12.23 17.76
CA GLY A 387 16.73 12.35 16.50
C GLY A 387 18.02 11.50 16.45
N SER A 388 18.04 10.39 17.17
CA SER A 388 19.17 9.47 17.32
C SER A 388 18.78 8.04 16.93
N ALA A 389 19.66 7.07 17.15
CA ALA A 389 19.34 5.67 16.92
C ALA A 389 18.13 5.21 17.75
N VAL A 390 17.31 4.30 17.17
CA VAL A 390 16.17 3.71 17.87
C VAL A 390 16.60 3.14 19.21
N SER A 391 15.90 3.53 20.27
CA SER A 391 16.21 3.12 21.64
C SER A 391 15.42 1.88 22.08
N GLN A 392 15.69 1.42 23.30
CA GLN A 392 15.02 0.25 23.88
C GLN A 392 13.56 0.61 24.30
N PRO A 393 12.65 -0.38 24.31
CA PRO A 393 12.84 -1.78 23.96
C PRO A 393 12.64 -2.07 22.46
N ALA A 394 12.26 -1.06 21.65
CA ALA A 394 12.01 -1.23 20.22
C ALA A 394 13.17 -1.89 19.47
N ALA A 395 14.42 -1.54 19.81
CA ALA A 395 15.62 -2.13 19.21
C ALA A 395 15.98 -3.54 19.76
N GLY A 396 15.32 -3.98 20.85
CA GLY A 396 15.71 -5.19 21.57
C GLY A 396 15.11 -6.50 21.04
N ALA A 397 14.02 -6.43 20.27
CA ALA A 397 13.31 -7.58 19.71
C ALA A 397 12.87 -7.32 18.26
N PRO A 398 13.81 -7.09 17.32
CA PRO A 398 13.48 -6.56 15.98
C PRO A 398 12.61 -7.49 15.14
N SER A 399 12.67 -8.80 15.35
CA SER A 399 11.81 -9.76 14.65
C SER A 399 10.36 -9.77 15.16
N ALA A 400 10.14 -9.37 16.40
CA ALA A 400 8.85 -9.39 17.07
C ALA A 400 8.20 -8.00 17.21
N THR A 401 8.88 -6.93 16.76
CA THR A 401 8.38 -5.55 16.82
C THR A 401 8.23 -4.95 15.43
N LEU A 402 7.27 -4.02 15.28
CA LEU A 402 7.18 -3.07 14.17
C LEU A 402 7.56 -1.69 14.71
N VAL A 403 8.70 -1.16 14.27
CA VAL A 403 9.25 0.12 14.76
C VAL A 403 8.92 1.25 13.78
N VAL A 404 8.29 2.29 14.29
CA VAL A 404 7.71 3.37 13.48
C VAL A 404 8.38 4.70 13.75
N GLY A 405 8.96 5.30 12.71
CA GLY A 405 9.47 6.67 12.72
C GLY A 405 8.41 7.68 12.29
N ALA A 406 8.72 8.97 12.48
CA ALA A 406 7.82 10.07 12.18
C ALA A 406 8.27 10.89 10.97
N ILE A 407 7.29 11.27 10.12
CA ILE A 407 7.46 12.27 9.06
C ILE A 407 6.61 13.51 9.32
N ASP A 408 6.97 14.59 8.64
CA ASP A 408 6.17 15.82 8.54
C ASP A 408 5.24 15.78 7.32
N ARG A 409 4.41 16.82 7.17
CA ARG A 409 3.44 16.94 6.06
C ARG A 409 4.06 17.09 4.67
N ASN A 410 5.37 17.39 4.60
CA ASN A 410 6.10 17.51 3.34
C ASN A 410 6.77 16.18 2.92
N GLY A 411 6.64 15.13 3.75
CA GLY A 411 7.22 13.81 3.52
C GLY A 411 8.68 13.67 3.97
N TYR A 412 9.20 14.62 4.72
CA TYR A 412 10.55 14.52 5.28
C TYR A 412 10.51 13.86 6.66
N LYS A 413 11.56 13.10 6.98
CA LYS A 413 11.77 12.58 8.33
C LYS A 413 11.75 13.74 9.32
N SER A 414 10.90 13.67 10.35
CA SER A 414 10.91 14.66 11.43
C SER A 414 12.26 14.66 12.13
N ASP A 415 12.75 15.84 12.48
CA ASP A 415 14.06 16.06 13.10
C ASP A 415 14.26 15.25 14.40
N PHE A 416 13.19 15.14 15.18
CA PHE A 416 13.18 14.35 16.42
C PHE A 416 13.10 12.82 16.19
N SER A 417 12.67 12.35 15.02
CA SER A 417 12.41 10.92 14.78
C SER A 417 13.67 10.07 14.92
N GLY A 418 13.56 8.97 15.69
CA GLY A 418 14.57 7.94 15.77
C GLY A 418 14.79 7.26 14.41
N TYR A 419 15.99 6.72 14.18
CA TYR A 419 16.43 6.10 12.93
C TYR A 419 17.41 4.95 13.19
N GLY A 420 17.86 4.27 12.13
CA GLY A 420 18.88 3.20 12.23
C GLY A 420 18.32 1.81 11.91
N SER A 421 19.16 0.78 12.12
CA SER A 421 18.92 -0.59 11.66
C SER A 421 17.65 -1.26 12.22
N SER A 422 17.07 -0.75 13.28
CA SER A 422 15.82 -1.28 13.86
C SER A 422 14.55 -0.60 13.35
N LEU A 423 14.67 0.42 12.47
CA LEU A 423 13.53 1.14 11.93
C LEU A 423 12.87 0.35 10.80
N ASP A 424 11.59 0.06 10.90
CA ASP A 424 10.86 -0.67 9.87
C ASP A 424 10.18 0.26 8.86
N VAL A 425 9.34 1.18 9.34
CA VAL A 425 8.53 2.07 8.49
C VAL A 425 8.43 3.47 9.11
N VAL A 426 7.89 4.41 8.35
CA VAL A 426 7.51 5.72 8.86
C VAL A 426 6.03 6.00 8.62
N ALA A 427 5.47 6.86 9.49
CA ALA A 427 4.11 7.37 9.39
C ALA A 427 4.06 8.86 9.78
N PRO A 428 2.97 9.58 9.51
CA PRO A 428 2.77 10.94 9.99
C PRO A 428 2.93 11.06 11.51
N GLY A 429 3.77 11.98 11.97
CA GLY A 429 4.03 12.15 13.39
C GLY A 429 4.25 13.60 13.82
N ARG A 430 4.13 14.57 12.91
CA ARG A 430 4.22 16.01 13.22
C ARG A 430 2.88 16.69 12.95
N GLU A 431 2.40 17.51 13.90
CA GLU A 431 1.13 18.22 13.80
C GLU A 431 -0.08 17.31 13.57
N ILE A 432 -0.23 16.29 14.41
CA ILE A 432 -1.30 15.30 14.33
C ILE A 432 -2.45 15.71 15.24
N TRP A 433 -3.65 15.87 14.66
CA TRP A 433 -4.87 16.12 15.42
C TRP A 433 -5.41 14.83 16.01
N THR A 434 -5.74 14.88 17.30
CA THR A 434 -6.19 13.71 18.06
C THR A 434 -7.08 14.10 19.25
N THR A 435 -7.63 13.10 19.93
CA THR A 435 -8.46 13.25 21.15
C THR A 435 -7.64 13.72 22.34
N ASP A 436 -8.30 14.34 23.34
CA ASP A 436 -7.69 14.84 24.57
C ASP A 436 -8.48 14.38 25.82
N VAL A 437 -7.83 14.35 26.97
CA VAL A 437 -8.46 13.94 28.26
C VAL A 437 -9.55 14.89 28.75
N THR A 438 -9.64 16.08 28.18
CA THR A 438 -10.71 17.03 28.46
C THR A 438 -12.03 16.70 27.78
N GLY A 439 -12.07 15.62 26.97
CA GLY A 439 -13.18 15.28 26.09
C GLY A 439 -13.18 16.08 24.79
N GLY A 440 -12.12 16.88 24.52
CA GLY A 440 -11.90 17.66 23.31
C GLY A 440 -10.81 17.05 22.41
N TYR A 441 -10.17 17.94 21.63
CA TYR A 441 -9.19 17.56 20.61
C TYR A 441 -7.99 18.52 20.65
N THR A 442 -6.83 18.00 20.26
CA THR A 442 -5.57 18.75 20.30
C THR A 442 -4.66 18.36 19.14
N CYS A 443 -3.68 19.18 18.86
CA CYS A 443 -2.65 18.94 17.85
C CYS A 443 -1.30 18.67 18.52
N VAL A 444 -0.67 17.57 18.16
CA VAL A 444 0.53 17.06 18.82
C VAL A 444 1.59 16.58 17.84
N SER A 445 2.85 16.42 18.32
CA SER A 445 3.95 15.89 17.50
C SER A 445 4.77 14.89 18.30
N GLY A 446 5.23 13.84 17.65
CA GLY A 446 6.07 12.78 18.21
C GLY A 446 5.95 11.47 17.42
N THR A 447 6.95 10.61 17.52
CA THR A 447 6.88 9.24 17.02
C THR A 447 5.79 8.44 17.73
N SER A 448 5.40 8.89 18.93
CA SER A 448 4.25 8.39 19.68
C SER A 448 2.93 8.47 18.91
N PHE A 449 2.83 9.41 17.96
CA PHE A 449 1.64 9.58 17.12
C PHE A 449 1.82 8.99 15.73
N ALA A 450 3.05 8.61 15.33
CA ALA A 450 3.31 7.83 14.14
C ALA A 450 2.98 6.34 14.34
N ALA A 451 3.37 5.76 15.46
CA ALA A 451 3.11 4.36 15.80
C ALA A 451 1.61 3.97 15.73
N PRO A 452 0.66 4.75 16.26
CA PRO A 452 -0.76 4.42 16.21
C PRO A 452 -1.36 4.42 14.79
N HIS A 453 -0.77 5.14 13.82
CA HIS A 453 -1.18 5.01 12.41
C HIS A 453 -0.92 3.59 11.89
N VAL A 454 0.26 3.04 12.19
CA VAL A 454 0.61 1.67 11.81
C VAL A 454 -0.27 0.67 12.54
N SER A 455 -0.51 0.87 13.85
CA SER A 455 -1.42 0.02 14.62
C SER A 455 -2.83 -0.01 14.02
N GLY A 456 -3.34 1.14 13.56
CA GLY A 456 -4.61 1.23 12.87
C GLY A 456 -4.60 0.51 11.51
N ILE A 457 -3.55 0.66 10.69
CA ILE A 457 -3.46 -0.03 9.39
C ILE A 457 -3.38 -1.55 9.58
N VAL A 458 -2.61 -2.03 10.56
CA VAL A 458 -2.56 -3.45 10.93
C VAL A 458 -3.95 -3.96 11.31
N ALA A 459 -4.72 -3.19 12.08
CA ALA A 459 -6.08 -3.53 12.43
C ALA A 459 -7.00 -3.60 11.20
N LEU A 460 -6.87 -2.69 10.23
CA LEU A 460 -7.62 -2.72 8.96
C LEU A 460 -7.30 -3.98 8.13
N ILE A 461 -6.03 -4.41 8.08
CA ILE A 461 -5.62 -5.64 7.40
C ILE A 461 -6.36 -6.83 8.00
N TRP A 462 -6.32 -7.03 9.32
CA TRP A 462 -7.04 -8.11 9.99
C TRP A 462 -8.56 -7.95 9.96
N ALA A 463 -9.07 -6.72 9.89
CA ALA A 463 -10.50 -6.48 9.70
C ALA A 463 -10.99 -6.86 8.30
N THR A 464 -10.07 -7.02 7.34
CA THR A 464 -10.35 -7.53 5.98
C THR A 464 -10.22 -9.04 5.93
N ASP A 465 -9.16 -9.61 6.54
CA ASP A 465 -8.90 -11.05 6.62
C ASP A 465 -8.32 -11.40 8.00
N PRO A 466 -9.14 -11.93 8.92
CA PRO A 466 -8.72 -12.24 10.28
C PRO A 466 -7.78 -13.45 10.39
N ASP A 467 -7.67 -14.28 9.36
CA ASP A 467 -6.91 -15.52 9.37
C ASP A 467 -5.43 -15.31 8.96
N LEU A 468 -5.06 -14.08 8.56
CA LEU A 468 -3.68 -13.78 8.23
C LEU A 468 -2.75 -13.94 9.43
N SER A 469 -1.61 -14.60 9.20
CA SER A 469 -0.56 -14.73 10.20
C SER A 469 0.10 -13.37 10.49
N VAL A 470 0.71 -13.25 11.67
CA VAL A 470 1.47 -12.06 12.10
C VAL A 470 2.55 -11.70 11.08
N TRP A 471 3.28 -12.71 10.58
CA TRP A 471 4.31 -12.53 9.56
C TRP A 471 3.76 -11.99 8.24
N ARG A 472 2.61 -12.51 7.81
CA ARG A 472 1.98 -12.03 6.57
C ARG A 472 1.55 -10.58 6.68
N VAL A 473 0.93 -10.19 7.80
CA VAL A 473 0.53 -8.82 8.07
C VAL A 473 1.73 -7.87 8.13
N ARG A 474 2.81 -8.27 8.84
CA ARG A 474 4.06 -7.51 8.87
C ARG A 474 4.63 -7.30 7.46
N ASN A 475 4.74 -8.37 6.68
CA ASN A 475 5.25 -8.31 5.31
C ASN A 475 4.40 -7.38 4.44
N ILE A 476 3.08 -7.41 4.56
CA ILE A 476 2.18 -6.49 3.85
C ILE A 476 2.51 -5.04 4.20
N ILE A 477 2.61 -4.70 5.50
CA ILE A 477 2.95 -3.34 5.94
C ILE A 477 4.27 -2.88 5.31
N GLU A 478 5.30 -3.71 5.34
CA GLU A 478 6.65 -3.35 4.86
C GLU A 478 6.72 -3.26 3.33
N GLN A 479 6.08 -4.19 2.61
CA GLN A 479 6.11 -4.29 1.14
C GLN A 479 5.26 -3.22 0.44
N THR A 480 4.21 -2.71 1.11
CA THR A 480 3.25 -1.78 0.52
C THR A 480 3.53 -0.31 0.84
N THR A 481 4.70 -0.03 1.41
CA THR A 481 5.13 1.34 1.72
C THR A 481 5.41 2.16 0.46
N ARG A 482 5.14 3.46 0.53
CA ARG A 482 5.54 4.43 -0.48
C ARG A 482 6.95 4.95 -0.19
N LYS A 483 7.80 5.03 -1.22
CA LYS A 483 9.13 5.65 -1.12
C LYS A 483 8.96 7.18 -1.13
N ILE A 484 9.58 7.85 -0.17
CA ILE A 484 9.36 9.29 0.09
C ILE A 484 10.66 10.06 0.37
N GLY A 485 10.56 11.39 0.37
CA GLY A 485 11.54 12.31 0.94
C GLY A 485 12.86 12.42 0.19
N GLY A 486 12.94 12.02 -1.09
CA GLY A 486 14.19 12.06 -1.85
C GLY A 486 15.31 11.17 -1.27
N ASN A 487 14.95 10.21 -0.40
CA ASN A 487 15.89 9.30 0.24
C ASN A 487 16.40 8.25 -0.75
N THR A 488 17.68 7.92 -0.67
CA THR A 488 18.23 6.78 -1.41
C THR A 488 17.91 5.49 -0.66
N TYR A 489 17.14 4.61 -1.30
CA TYR A 489 16.83 3.30 -0.78
C TYR A 489 17.75 2.25 -1.41
N GLY A 490 18.26 1.33 -0.60
CA GLY A 490 19.19 0.29 -1.02
C GLY A 490 18.72 -1.10 -0.61
N VAL A 491 19.40 -2.11 -1.14
CA VAL A 491 19.23 -3.50 -0.70
C VAL A 491 19.99 -3.69 0.62
N ASP A 492 19.30 -4.18 1.64
CA ASP A 492 19.89 -4.63 2.90
C ASP A 492 19.60 -6.14 3.04
N PRO A 493 20.63 -6.99 3.16
CA PRO A 493 20.45 -8.44 3.24
C PRO A 493 19.59 -8.92 4.42
N LEU A 494 19.44 -8.10 5.46
CA LEU A 494 18.62 -8.39 6.63
C LEU A 494 17.17 -7.87 6.48
N ARG A 495 16.87 -7.19 5.37
CA ARG A 495 15.60 -6.53 5.10
C ARG A 495 14.94 -7.13 3.86
N LEU A 496 14.18 -8.23 4.05
CA LEU A 496 13.72 -9.11 2.96
C LEU A 496 12.52 -8.55 2.17
N ASN A 497 11.85 -7.50 2.68
CA ASN A 497 10.60 -6.98 2.09
C ASN A 497 10.81 -5.82 1.10
N GLY A 498 12.01 -5.67 0.56
CA GLY A 498 12.32 -4.72 -0.51
C GLY A 498 13.40 -3.71 -0.13
N LEU A 499 13.49 -2.64 -0.91
CA LEU A 499 14.47 -1.59 -0.70
C LEU A 499 14.19 -0.83 0.60
N TRP A 500 15.24 -0.59 1.39
CA TRP A 500 15.21 0.00 2.72
C TRP A 500 16.16 1.19 2.87
N ASN A 501 15.90 2.06 3.83
CA ASN A 501 16.73 3.21 4.17
C ASN A 501 16.78 3.40 5.70
N GLN A 502 17.94 3.69 6.26
CA GLN A 502 18.10 3.82 7.72
C GLN A 502 17.32 4.96 8.38
N PHE A 503 16.89 5.97 7.62
CA PHE A 503 16.19 7.16 8.15
C PHE A 503 14.66 7.06 8.04
N VAL A 504 14.17 6.26 7.08
CA VAL A 504 12.74 6.14 6.78
C VAL A 504 12.28 4.68 6.63
N GLY A 505 13.11 3.72 6.97
CA GLY A 505 12.79 2.29 6.88
C GLY A 505 12.45 1.86 5.45
N TYR A 506 11.42 1.03 5.31
CA TYR A 506 10.87 0.68 4.00
C TYR A 506 10.12 1.84 3.33
N GLY A 507 9.72 2.88 4.08
CA GLY A 507 9.03 4.08 3.58
C GLY A 507 7.78 4.43 4.36
N LEU A 508 6.95 5.32 3.79
CA LEU A 508 5.67 5.76 4.34
C LEU A 508 4.63 4.65 4.19
N VAL A 509 3.95 4.31 5.29
CA VAL A 509 2.86 3.33 5.27
C VAL A 509 1.69 3.81 4.41
N ASN A 510 1.00 2.86 3.76
CA ASN A 510 -0.08 3.13 2.83
C ASN A 510 -1.25 2.18 3.11
N ALA A 511 -2.30 2.70 3.72
CA ALA A 511 -3.46 1.92 4.14
C ALA A 511 -4.19 1.28 2.93
N TYR A 512 -4.36 2.04 1.83
CA TYR A 512 -5.00 1.51 0.63
C TYR A 512 -4.21 0.36 0.02
N ALA A 513 -2.90 0.52 -0.18
CA ALA A 513 -2.06 -0.52 -0.74
C ALA A 513 -2.00 -1.76 0.16
N ALA A 514 -1.94 -1.56 1.48
CA ALA A 514 -1.91 -2.65 2.46
C ALA A 514 -3.20 -3.49 2.43
N VAL A 515 -4.37 -2.84 2.43
CA VAL A 515 -5.66 -3.55 2.35
C VAL A 515 -5.88 -4.17 0.97
N SER A 516 -5.45 -3.48 -0.12
CA SER A 516 -5.51 -4.04 -1.47
C SER A 516 -4.73 -5.35 -1.62
N ALA A 517 -3.58 -5.46 -0.94
CA ALA A 517 -2.74 -6.66 -0.97
C ALA A 517 -3.41 -7.89 -0.32
N VAL A 518 -4.43 -7.65 0.52
CA VAL A 518 -5.26 -8.71 1.12
C VAL A 518 -6.44 -9.05 0.21
N SER A 519 -7.18 -8.04 -0.23
CA SER A 519 -8.43 -8.21 -0.98
C SER A 519 -8.24 -8.76 -2.39
N GLY A 520 -7.04 -8.60 -2.98
CA GLY A 520 -6.69 -9.11 -4.31
C GLY A 520 -5.95 -10.45 -4.30
N SER A 521 -5.73 -11.06 -3.15
CA SER A 521 -5.06 -12.35 -3.04
C SER A 521 -6.03 -13.47 -3.42
N ALA A 522 -5.96 -13.94 -4.67
CA ALA A 522 -6.13 -15.39 -4.85
C ALA A 522 -5.16 -16.08 -3.89
N PRO A 523 -5.53 -17.19 -3.23
CA PRO A 523 -4.64 -17.87 -2.32
C PRO A 523 -3.34 -18.20 -3.07
N THR A 524 -2.28 -17.44 -2.79
CA THR A 524 -0.93 -17.90 -3.08
C THR A 524 -0.80 -19.19 -2.33
N ALA A 525 -0.47 -20.25 -3.06
CA ALA A 525 -0.36 -21.60 -2.55
C ALA A 525 0.11 -21.60 -1.10
N ASP A 526 -0.74 -22.11 -0.23
CA ASP A 526 -0.45 -22.37 1.16
C ASP A 526 0.94 -22.99 1.29
N PHE A 527 1.85 -22.28 1.90
CA PHE A 527 2.81 -22.96 2.74
C PHE A 527 2.04 -23.29 4.02
N ALA A 528 1.17 -24.31 3.90
CA ALA A 528 0.54 -24.91 5.05
C ALA A 528 1.61 -25.68 5.83
N SER A 529 2.27 -24.99 6.73
CA SER A 529 2.79 -25.59 7.94
C SER A 529 2.41 -24.66 9.07
N ASP A 530 1.61 -25.16 9.96
CA ASP A 530 1.12 -24.56 11.20
C ASP A 530 2.23 -24.21 12.21
N THR A 531 3.43 -23.90 11.72
CA THR A 531 4.55 -23.44 12.53
C THR A 531 5.02 -22.11 11.93
N ASP A 532 4.63 -21.02 12.58
CA ASP A 532 4.97 -19.64 12.26
C ASP A 532 6.46 -19.28 12.41
N GLU A 533 7.32 -20.25 12.65
CA GLU A 533 8.76 -20.08 12.56
C GLU A 533 9.22 -20.37 11.13
N PRO A 534 10.17 -19.61 10.57
CA PRO A 534 10.83 -19.99 9.34
C PRO A 534 11.52 -21.33 9.57
N VAL A 535 10.83 -22.41 9.22
CA VAL A 535 11.43 -23.74 9.23
C VAL A 535 12.55 -23.69 8.20
N LEU A 536 13.77 -23.72 8.69
CA LEU A 536 14.98 -23.92 7.89
C LEU A 536 14.93 -25.34 7.30
N HIS A 537 14.06 -25.54 6.29
CA HIS A 537 14.07 -26.77 5.51
C HIS A 537 15.16 -26.65 4.45
N ASP A 538 16.20 -27.48 4.65
CA ASP A 538 17.25 -27.81 3.68
C ASP A 538 17.95 -26.61 3.02
N ILE A 539 18.64 -25.81 3.85
CA ILE A 539 19.66 -24.90 3.34
C ILE A 539 20.89 -25.74 2.99
N GLU A 540 21.08 -26.03 1.72
CA GLU A 540 22.35 -26.57 1.23
C GLU A 540 23.44 -25.49 1.41
N CYS A 541 24.24 -25.60 2.47
CA CYS A 541 25.39 -24.74 2.67
C CYS A 541 26.50 -25.12 1.67
N ARG A 542 26.63 -24.37 0.58
CA ARG A 542 27.82 -24.46 -0.28
C ARG A 542 28.92 -23.56 0.29
N VAL A 543 29.96 -24.19 0.84
CA VAL A 543 31.19 -23.49 1.20
C VAL A 543 31.97 -23.21 -0.08
N LEU A 544 31.98 -21.97 -0.53
CA LEU A 544 32.90 -21.53 -1.58
C LEU A 544 34.30 -21.47 -0.98
N LYS A 545 35.13 -22.48 -1.28
CA LYS A 545 36.57 -22.43 -1.03
C LYS A 545 37.23 -21.49 -2.06
N ASN A 546 37.28 -20.21 -1.77
CA ASN A 546 38.28 -19.34 -2.36
C ASN A 546 39.37 -19.14 -1.30
N GLY A 547 40.57 -19.68 -1.62
CA GLY A 547 41.70 -19.67 -0.74
C GLY A 547 42.21 -18.26 -0.43
N LEU A 548 41.90 -17.81 0.77
CA LEU A 548 42.71 -16.82 1.50
C LEU A 548 42.57 -17.16 2.99
N SER A 549 43.64 -17.63 3.54
CA SER A 549 43.79 -17.87 4.97
C SER A 549 43.94 -16.53 5.68
N THR A 550 42.94 -16.12 6.43
CA THR A 550 43.11 -15.24 7.58
C THR A 550 42.23 -15.72 8.72
N SER A 551 42.86 -15.89 9.84
CA SER A 551 42.28 -16.26 11.12
C SER A 551 41.28 -15.20 11.56
N SER A 552 39.99 -15.48 11.50
CA SER A 552 38.91 -15.05 12.39
C SER A 552 37.55 -15.01 11.65
N GLY A 553 36.61 -15.83 12.10
CA GLY A 553 35.18 -15.72 11.83
C GLY A 553 34.72 -16.29 10.49
N VAL A 554 33.98 -17.40 10.54
CA VAL A 554 33.22 -17.91 9.40
C VAL A 554 31.97 -17.02 9.26
N HIS A 555 31.95 -16.18 8.23
CA HIS A 555 30.72 -15.52 7.82
C HIS A 555 29.94 -16.46 6.89
N LEU A 556 28.81 -16.97 7.34
CA LEU A 556 27.83 -17.70 6.52
C LEU A 556 26.94 -16.68 5.79
N ALA A 557 27.07 -16.61 4.46
CA ALA A 557 26.11 -15.91 3.63
C ALA A 557 25.03 -16.89 3.22
N LEU A 558 23.78 -16.61 3.57
CA LEU A 558 22.61 -17.37 3.14
C LEU A 558 22.18 -16.85 1.76
N ILE A 559 22.28 -17.68 0.73
CA ILE A 559 21.79 -17.36 -0.62
C ILE A 559 20.54 -18.19 -0.85
N PRO A 560 19.38 -17.57 -1.12
CA PRO A 560 18.17 -18.30 -1.50
C PRO A 560 18.37 -19.07 -2.81
N GLN A 561 17.83 -20.29 -2.90
CA GLN A 561 17.87 -21.06 -4.15
C GLN A 561 17.21 -20.25 -5.29
N GLY A 562 17.93 -20.04 -6.38
CA GLY A 562 17.41 -19.46 -7.62
C GLY A 562 18.19 -18.28 -8.19
N TYR A 563 19.26 -17.82 -7.55
CA TYR A 563 20.11 -16.77 -8.09
C TYR A 563 21.53 -17.33 -8.38
N SER A 564 21.89 -17.39 -9.65
CA SER A 564 23.28 -17.56 -10.10
C SER A 564 23.85 -16.19 -10.43
N TYR A 565 25.04 -15.92 -9.93
CA TYR A 565 25.83 -14.77 -10.37
C TYR A 565 26.36 -14.99 -11.78
#